data_efd4e448f1720e8b9f371c02b15fc110
#
_entry.id   efd4e448f1720e8b9f371c02b15fc110
#
_cell.length_a   1.000
_cell.length_b   1.000
_cell.length_c   1.000
_cell.angle_alpha   90.00
_cell.angle_beta   90.00
_cell.angle_gamma   90.00
#
_symmetry.space_group_name_H-M   'P 1'
#
loop_
_entity.id
_entity.type
_entity.pdbx_description
1 polymer ?
#
loop_
_entity_poly.entity_id
_entity_poly.type
_entity_poly.pdbx_seq_one_letter_code
_entity_poly.pdbx_strand_id
1 'polypeptide(L)'
;MNVLGELKEFYGGFRGEKFVIGESERGSPIYCFAAKKTEKPVIIVQYAIHAREYICAYLGMLQIKDFIRRGARGTVYFIPALNPDGIAIALSENPLYKANANGVDLNVNFDARWGTGTKNVFTAGAENYVGKFPFSEKE
;
A
#
# COMPACT_ATOMS: atom_id res chain seq x y z
N MET A 1 -5.66 4.69 -17.85
CA MET A 1 -4.76 5.09 -16.74
C MET A 1 -3.82 3.92 -16.48
N ASN A 2 -2.51 4.14 -16.51
CA ASN A 2 -1.51 3.07 -16.36
C ASN A 2 -0.72 3.22 -15.05
N VAL A 3 -1.43 3.13 -13.93
CA VAL A 3 -0.83 3.39 -12.60
C VAL A 3 0.37 2.50 -12.29
N LEU A 4 0.34 1.22 -12.67
CA LEU A 4 1.47 0.31 -12.43
C LEU A 4 2.70 0.68 -13.27
N GLY A 5 2.51 1.09 -14.52
CA GLY A 5 3.60 1.60 -15.36
C GLY A 5 4.20 2.88 -14.79
N GLU A 6 3.36 3.82 -14.38
CA GLU A 6 3.81 5.09 -13.79
C GLU A 6 4.50 4.89 -12.44
N LEU A 7 4.03 3.96 -11.61
CA LEU A 7 4.73 3.55 -10.37
C LEU A 7 6.12 2.99 -10.69
N LYS A 8 6.23 2.10 -11.68
CA LYS A 8 7.51 1.51 -12.09
C LYS A 8 8.49 2.57 -12.59
N GLU A 9 8.02 3.50 -13.41
CA GLU A 9 8.82 4.63 -13.89
C GLU A 9 9.25 5.54 -12.73
N PHE A 10 8.33 5.86 -11.83
CA PHE A 10 8.62 6.64 -10.63
C PHE A 10 9.67 5.95 -9.76
N TYR A 11 9.52 4.65 -9.50
CA TYR A 11 10.48 3.88 -8.72
C TYR A 11 11.87 3.84 -9.38
N GLY A 12 11.93 3.64 -10.69
CA GLY A 12 13.17 3.62 -11.46
C GLY A 12 13.88 4.98 -11.53
N GLY A 13 13.11 6.05 -11.71
CA GLY A 13 13.62 7.42 -11.85
C GLY A 13 13.92 8.15 -10.54
N PHE A 14 13.48 7.63 -9.41
CA PHE A 14 13.63 8.31 -8.12
C PHE A 14 15.08 8.32 -7.63
N ARG A 15 15.59 9.50 -7.28
CA ARG A 15 17.00 9.72 -6.87
C ARG A 15 17.18 9.92 -5.36
N GLY A 16 16.10 9.97 -4.59
CA GLY A 16 16.15 10.10 -3.13
C GLY A 16 16.30 8.76 -2.41
N GLU A 17 16.15 8.79 -1.10
CA GLU A 17 16.20 7.58 -0.26
C GLU A 17 14.96 6.72 -0.49
N LYS A 18 15.18 5.51 -0.98
CA LYS A 18 14.15 4.49 -1.16
C LYS A 18 14.71 3.10 -0.85
N PHE A 19 13.86 2.21 -0.39
CA PHE A 19 14.20 0.81 -0.10
C PHE A 19 12.97 -0.08 -0.25
N VAL A 20 13.21 -1.38 -0.41
CA VAL A 20 12.16 -2.40 -0.41
C VAL A 20 11.93 -2.84 1.03
N ILE A 21 10.68 -2.75 1.50
CA ILE A 21 10.31 -3.14 2.88
C ILE A 21 9.72 -4.54 2.97
N GLY A 22 9.36 -5.11 1.84
CA GLY A 22 8.75 -6.44 1.74
C GLY A 22 8.33 -6.74 0.31
N GLU A 23 7.57 -7.79 0.16
CA GLU A 23 6.98 -8.21 -1.11
C GLU A 23 5.51 -8.57 -0.90
N SER A 24 4.70 -8.41 -1.95
CA SER A 24 3.33 -8.87 -1.99
C SER A 24 3.23 -10.38 -2.13
N GLU A 25 2.02 -10.94 -2.07
CA GLU A 25 1.78 -12.37 -2.21
C GLU A 25 2.34 -12.99 -3.50
N ARG A 26 2.32 -12.23 -4.62
CA ARG A 26 2.86 -12.66 -5.92
C ARG A 26 4.33 -12.25 -6.13
N GLY A 27 5.00 -11.74 -5.09
CA GLY A 27 6.41 -11.37 -5.13
C GLY A 27 6.69 -9.97 -5.72
N SER A 28 5.70 -9.11 -5.84
CA SER A 28 5.93 -7.72 -6.25
C SER A 28 6.58 -6.93 -5.11
N PRO A 29 7.68 -6.19 -5.34
CA PRO A 29 8.35 -5.46 -4.28
C PRO A 29 7.50 -4.30 -3.76
N ILE A 30 7.43 -4.15 -2.44
CA ILE A 30 6.79 -3.02 -1.77
C ILE A 30 7.85 -1.99 -1.44
N TYR A 31 7.77 -0.82 -2.08
CA TYR A 31 8.73 0.26 -1.92
C TYR A 31 8.32 1.24 -0.83
N CYS A 32 9.31 1.66 -0.06
CA CYS A 32 9.21 2.76 0.89
C CYS A 32 10.18 3.88 0.50
N PHE A 33 9.71 5.12 0.61
CA PHE A 33 10.45 6.34 0.29
C PHE A 33 10.60 7.17 1.57
N ALA A 34 11.79 7.64 1.87
CA ALA A 34 12.03 8.45 3.05
C ALA A 34 12.26 9.92 2.71
N ALA A 35 11.51 10.80 3.36
CA ALA A 35 11.80 12.22 3.43
C ALA A 35 12.25 12.55 4.86
N LYS A 36 13.54 12.84 5.02
CA LYS A 36 14.17 13.09 6.33
C LYS A 36 14.64 14.52 6.45
N LYS A 37 14.37 15.14 7.61
CA LYS A 37 14.97 16.41 8.01
C LYS A 37 15.48 16.34 9.45
N THR A 38 14.78 15.64 10.31
CA THR A 38 15.13 15.42 11.72
C THR A 38 14.73 13.99 12.08
N GLU A 39 15.23 13.48 13.21
CA GLU A 39 14.89 12.12 13.64
C GLU A 39 13.43 11.98 14.11
N LYS A 40 12.85 13.04 14.65
CA LYS A 40 11.47 13.03 15.19
C LYS A 40 10.70 14.29 14.78
N PRO A 41 9.38 14.22 14.65
CA PRO A 41 8.54 13.02 14.73
C PRO A 41 8.77 12.05 13.56
N VAL A 42 8.39 10.79 13.72
CA VAL A 42 8.40 9.77 12.65
C VAL A 42 6.96 9.48 12.26
N ILE A 43 6.66 9.58 10.98
CA ILE A 43 5.32 9.35 10.41
C ILE A 43 5.45 8.33 9.28
N ILE A 44 4.54 7.36 9.23
CA ILE A 44 4.38 6.44 8.11
C ILE A 44 3.06 6.77 7.40
N VAL A 45 3.12 6.95 6.09
CA VAL A 45 1.95 7.21 5.24
C VAL A 45 1.89 6.15 4.17
N GLN A 46 0.84 5.35 4.18
CA GLN A 46 0.61 4.30 3.19
C GLN A 46 -0.57 4.62 2.30
N TYR A 47 -0.51 4.18 1.04
CA TYR A 47 -1.52 4.40 0.02
C TYR A 47 -1.89 3.09 -0.65
N ALA A 48 -3.09 3.07 -1.26
CA ALA A 48 -3.59 1.96 -2.05
C ALA A 48 -3.54 0.62 -1.31
N ILE A 49 -3.99 0.61 -0.05
CA ILE A 49 -4.21 -0.62 0.71
C ILE A 49 -5.35 -1.44 0.09
N HIS A 50 -6.43 -0.76 -0.36
CA HIS A 50 -7.46 -1.40 -1.15
C HIS A 50 -7.15 -1.30 -2.65
N ALA A 51 -7.26 -2.41 -3.35
CA ALA A 51 -6.92 -2.55 -4.75
C ALA A 51 -7.60 -1.53 -5.68
N ARG A 52 -8.92 -1.33 -5.53
CA ARG A 52 -9.74 -0.40 -6.33
C ARG A 52 -9.42 1.08 -6.10
N GLU A 53 -8.71 1.39 -5.02
CA GLU A 53 -8.35 2.76 -4.66
C GLU A 53 -6.96 3.15 -5.20
N TYR A 54 -6.56 2.57 -6.33
CA TYR A 54 -5.24 2.79 -6.95
C TYR A 54 -4.96 4.25 -7.31
N ILE A 55 -5.97 5.10 -7.39
CA ILE A 55 -5.79 6.56 -7.54
C ILE A 55 -4.95 7.16 -6.39
N CYS A 56 -5.03 6.55 -5.19
CA CYS A 56 -4.25 6.98 -4.04
C CYS A 56 -2.74 6.79 -4.26
N ALA A 57 -2.31 5.87 -5.13
CA ALA A 57 -0.90 5.71 -5.47
C ALA A 57 -0.34 6.96 -6.20
N TYR A 58 -1.13 7.60 -7.05
CA TYR A 58 -0.76 8.88 -7.66
C TYR A 58 -0.59 9.97 -6.62
N LEU A 59 -1.53 10.06 -5.67
CA LEU A 59 -1.39 11.00 -4.55
C LEU A 59 -0.09 10.76 -3.78
N GLY A 60 0.23 9.49 -3.51
CA GLY A 60 1.48 9.10 -2.86
C GLY A 60 2.71 9.60 -3.63
N MET A 61 2.78 9.35 -4.93
CA MET A 61 3.88 9.83 -5.78
C MET A 61 4.02 11.36 -5.78
N LEU A 62 2.89 12.09 -5.83
CA LEU A 62 2.88 13.55 -5.78
C LEU A 62 3.34 14.06 -4.42
N GLN A 63 2.89 13.47 -3.33
CA GLN A 63 3.28 13.87 -1.99
C GLN A 63 4.77 13.58 -1.72
N ILE A 64 5.30 12.45 -2.16
CA ILE A 64 6.73 12.14 -2.08
C ILE A 64 7.56 13.24 -2.75
N LYS A 65 7.23 13.60 -4.00
CA LYS A 65 7.91 14.67 -4.74
C LYS A 65 7.85 16.02 -3.99
N ASP A 66 6.68 16.35 -3.46
CA ASP A 66 6.47 17.62 -2.77
C ASP A 66 7.22 17.69 -1.42
N PHE A 67 7.16 16.64 -0.62
CA PHE A 67 7.88 16.57 0.65
C PHE A 67 9.39 16.60 0.49
N ILE A 68 9.93 15.95 -0.55
CA ILE A 68 11.37 16.03 -0.84
C ILE A 68 11.77 17.41 -1.28
N ARG A 69 10.96 18.07 -2.12
CA ARG A 69 11.21 19.42 -2.59
C ARG A 69 11.15 20.47 -1.47
N ARG A 70 10.15 20.40 -0.61
CA ARG A 70 9.93 21.36 0.48
C ARG A 70 10.73 21.04 1.74
N GLY A 71 11.10 19.78 1.92
CA GLY A 71 11.61 19.21 3.15
C GLY A 71 10.49 18.87 4.15
N ALA A 72 10.72 17.84 4.93
CA ALA A 72 9.84 17.43 6.02
C ALA A 72 10.29 18.04 7.35
N ARG A 73 9.36 18.23 8.28
CA ARG A 73 9.67 18.36 9.70
C ARG A 73 9.62 16.98 10.32
N GLY A 74 10.77 16.43 10.72
CA GLY A 74 10.88 15.05 11.16
C GLY A 74 11.21 14.10 9.99
N THR A 75 10.85 12.84 10.16
CA THR A 75 11.01 11.79 9.14
C THR A 75 9.64 11.32 8.68
N VAL A 76 9.40 11.29 7.38
CA VAL A 76 8.18 10.72 6.80
C VAL A 76 8.55 9.59 5.87
N TYR A 77 7.99 8.42 6.14
CA TYR A 77 8.08 7.24 5.30
C TYR A 77 6.80 7.11 4.46
N PHE A 78 6.95 6.97 3.15
CA PHE A 78 5.84 6.85 2.21
C PHE A 78 5.85 5.48 1.54
N ILE A 79 4.72 4.79 1.57
CA ILE A 79 4.49 3.53 0.86
C ILE A 79 3.40 3.80 -0.20
N PRO A 80 3.76 4.14 -1.45
CA PRO A 80 2.79 4.62 -2.44
C PRO A 80 1.83 3.55 -2.95
N ALA A 81 2.20 2.27 -2.88
CA ALA A 81 1.33 1.16 -3.22
C ALA A 81 1.62 -0.01 -2.27
N LEU A 82 0.77 -0.15 -1.24
CA LEU A 82 0.90 -1.24 -0.28
C LEU A 82 0.44 -2.57 -0.89
N ASN A 83 -0.57 -2.54 -1.76
CA ASN A 83 -1.19 -3.71 -2.39
C ASN A 83 -1.00 -3.72 -3.92
N PRO A 84 0.23 -3.93 -4.43
CA PRO A 84 0.50 -3.87 -5.86
C PRO A 84 -0.21 -4.97 -6.66
N ASP A 85 -0.34 -6.17 -6.10
CA ASP A 85 -1.02 -7.30 -6.77
C ASP A 85 -2.53 -7.05 -6.87
N GLY A 86 -3.14 -6.55 -5.81
CA GLY A 86 -4.55 -6.16 -5.83
C GLY A 86 -4.82 -5.07 -6.86
N ILE A 87 -3.94 -4.06 -6.97
CA ILE A 87 -4.04 -3.03 -8.01
C ILE A 87 -4.02 -3.67 -9.41
N ALA A 88 -3.14 -4.63 -9.66
CA ALA A 88 -3.08 -5.34 -10.93
C ALA A 88 -4.41 -6.05 -11.24
N ILE A 89 -4.99 -6.73 -10.26
CA ILE A 89 -6.30 -7.41 -10.39
C ILE A 89 -7.41 -6.37 -10.67
N ALA A 90 -7.43 -5.27 -9.92
CA ALA A 90 -8.44 -4.22 -10.11
C ALA A 90 -8.39 -3.59 -11.51
N LEU A 91 -7.20 -3.46 -12.08
CA LEU A 91 -7.01 -2.87 -13.41
C LEU A 91 -7.31 -3.82 -14.57
N SER A 92 -7.14 -5.13 -14.39
CA SER A 92 -7.25 -6.10 -15.47
C SER A 92 -8.50 -6.98 -15.43
N GLU A 93 -8.98 -7.31 -14.24
CA GLU A 93 -9.98 -8.37 -14.07
C GLU A 93 -11.29 -7.87 -13.42
N ASN A 94 -11.18 -7.11 -12.32
CA ASN A 94 -12.33 -6.67 -11.53
C ASN A 94 -12.14 -5.26 -10.98
N PRO A 95 -12.69 -4.22 -11.63
CA PRO A 95 -12.52 -2.82 -11.19
C PRO A 95 -13.02 -2.51 -9.78
N LEU A 96 -13.87 -3.36 -9.21
CA LEU A 96 -14.38 -3.23 -7.85
C LEU A 96 -13.58 -4.06 -6.82
N TYR A 97 -12.53 -4.75 -7.27
CA TYR A 97 -11.71 -5.58 -6.38
C TYR A 97 -11.06 -4.77 -5.27
N LYS A 98 -11.18 -5.24 -4.02
CA LYS A 98 -10.72 -4.52 -2.83
C LYS A 98 -9.50 -5.17 -2.18
N ALA A 99 -9.44 -6.49 -2.21
CA ALA A 99 -8.52 -7.33 -1.46
C ALA A 99 -7.09 -7.39 -2.05
N ASN A 100 -6.18 -8.10 -1.37
CA ASN A 100 -4.91 -8.53 -1.95
C ASN A 100 -5.06 -9.76 -2.85
N ALA A 101 -3.95 -10.34 -3.33
CA ALA A 101 -3.98 -11.48 -4.23
C ALA A 101 -4.59 -12.77 -3.62
N ASN A 102 -4.61 -12.88 -2.30
CA ASN A 102 -5.24 -13.98 -1.57
C ASN A 102 -6.74 -13.76 -1.26
N GLY A 103 -7.30 -12.62 -1.68
CA GLY A 103 -8.69 -12.28 -1.39
C GLY A 103 -8.90 -11.73 0.02
N VAL A 104 -7.85 -11.31 0.72
CA VAL A 104 -7.91 -10.75 2.07
C VAL A 104 -7.99 -9.23 2.00
N ASP A 105 -8.92 -8.65 2.73
CA ASP A 105 -8.96 -7.21 2.96
C ASP A 105 -7.89 -6.81 3.97
N LEU A 106 -6.78 -6.28 3.48
CA LEU A 106 -5.61 -5.92 4.29
C LEU A 106 -5.94 -4.96 5.44
N ASN A 107 -6.91 -4.06 5.24
CA ASN A 107 -7.29 -3.09 6.27
C ASN A 107 -7.92 -3.72 7.52
N VAL A 108 -8.45 -4.92 7.41
CA VAL A 108 -9.05 -5.67 8.53
C VAL A 108 -8.22 -6.88 8.96
N ASN A 109 -7.03 -7.06 8.38
CA ASN A 109 -6.11 -8.15 8.73
C ASN A 109 -5.12 -7.80 9.85
N PHE A 110 -5.03 -6.52 10.26
CA PHE A 110 -4.19 -6.10 11.37
C PHE A 110 -4.64 -6.68 12.72
N ASP A 111 -3.69 -6.94 13.62
CA ASP A 111 -3.96 -7.33 15.03
C ASP A 111 -4.39 -6.12 15.87
N ALA A 112 -5.46 -5.48 15.44
CA ALA A 112 -6.07 -4.34 16.10
C ALA A 112 -7.57 -4.63 16.26
N ARG A 113 -7.93 -5.44 17.26
CA ARG A 113 -9.30 -5.95 17.46
C ARG A 113 -9.78 -6.76 16.25
N TRP A 114 -8.90 -7.62 15.72
CA TRP A 114 -9.15 -8.44 14.55
C TRP A 114 -10.48 -9.20 14.65
N GLY A 115 -11.22 -9.22 13.56
CA GLY A 115 -12.49 -9.95 13.46
C GLY A 115 -13.68 -9.33 14.19
N THR A 116 -13.52 -8.20 14.92
CA THR A 116 -14.60 -7.62 15.73
C THR A 116 -15.42 -6.55 15.01
N GLY A 117 -15.03 -6.14 13.80
CA GLY A 117 -15.76 -5.14 13.00
C GLY A 117 -17.10 -5.69 12.50
N THR A 118 -18.14 -4.88 12.53
CA THR A 118 -19.51 -5.28 12.13
C THR A 118 -19.63 -5.74 10.66
N LYS A 119 -18.70 -5.32 9.81
CA LYS A 119 -18.64 -5.71 8.39
C LYS A 119 -17.62 -6.81 8.11
N ASN A 120 -16.88 -7.27 9.13
CA ASN A 120 -15.87 -8.29 8.96
C ASN A 120 -16.51 -9.64 8.64
N VAL A 121 -15.91 -10.38 7.70
CA VAL A 121 -16.35 -11.73 7.34
C VAL A 121 -15.20 -12.72 7.45
N PHE A 122 -15.53 -13.97 7.74
CA PHE A 122 -14.57 -15.08 7.87
C PHE A 122 -14.62 -16.04 6.68
N THR A 123 -15.38 -15.68 5.64
CA THR A 123 -15.51 -16.48 4.42
C THR A 123 -14.49 -16.00 3.40
N ALA A 124 -13.57 -16.87 3.02
CA ALA A 124 -12.55 -16.58 2.02
C ALA A 124 -13.17 -16.14 0.69
N GLY A 125 -12.61 -15.11 0.07
CA GLY A 125 -13.08 -14.53 -1.19
C GLY A 125 -14.25 -13.57 -1.09
N ALA A 126 -14.88 -13.43 0.07
CA ALA A 126 -15.90 -12.41 0.31
C ALA A 126 -15.29 -11.04 0.58
N GLU A 127 -15.98 -9.97 0.22
CA GLU A 127 -15.54 -8.60 0.55
C GLU A 127 -15.45 -8.45 2.09
N ASN A 128 -14.41 -7.77 2.57
CA ASN A 128 -14.04 -7.62 3.98
C ASN A 128 -13.63 -8.93 4.68
N TYR A 129 -13.14 -9.91 3.93
CA TYR A 129 -12.53 -11.11 4.51
C TYR A 129 -11.29 -10.75 5.32
N VAL A 130 -11.29 -11.14 6.60
CA VAL A 130 -10.25 -10.76 7.58
C VAL A 130 -8.95 -11.57 7.48
N GLY A 131 -8.88 -12.57 6.60
CA GLY A 131 -7.77 -13.52 6.55
C GLY A 131 -7.93 -14.68 7.53
N LYS A 132 -6.96 -15.59 7.55
CA LYS A 132 -6.98 -16.79 8.41
C LYS A 132 -6.68 -16.46 9.88
N PHE A 133 -5.81 -15.48 10.09
CA PHE A 133 -5.41 -14.95 11.39
C PHE A 133 -4.86 -13.53 11.20
N PRO A 134 -4.69 -12.75 12.29
CA PRO A 134 -4.10 -11.41 12.18
C PRO A 134 -2.71 -11.46 11.55
N PHE A 135 -2.40 -10.52 10.65
CA PHE A 135 -1.13 -10.49 9.92
C PHE A 135 -0.83 -11.78 9.14
N SER A 136 -1.87 -12.40 8.54
CA SER A 136 -1.69 -13.59 7.70
C SER A 136 -1.07 -13.28 6.35
N GLU A 137 -1.07 -12.03 5.91
CA GLU A 137 -0.63 -11.58 4.59
C GLU A 137 0.76 -10.96 4.65
N LYS A 138 1.48 -10.98 3.53
CA LYS A 138 2.85 -10.47 3.44
C LYS A 138 2.92 -8.93 3.41
N GLU A 139 1.88 -8.31 2.87
CA GLU A 139 1.77 -6.85 2.81
C GLU A 139 1.59 -6.25 4.22
#